data_327bf9a3181acb1f106a46289fd91147
#
_entry.id   327bf9a3181acb1f106a46289fd91147
#
_cell.length_a   1.000
_cell.length_b   1.000
_cell.length_c   1.000
_cell.angle_alpha   90.00
_cell.angle_beta   90.00
_cell.angle_gamma   90.00
#
_symmetry.space_group_name_H-M   'P 1'
#
loop_
_entity.id
_entity.type
_entity.pdbx_description
1 polymer ?
#
loop_
_entity_poly.entity_id
_entity_poly.type
_entity_poly.pdbx_seq_one_letter_code
_entity_poly.pdbx_strand_id
1 'polypeptide(L)'
;MKDKILFWIDGSLYNFFLSKYIHENHDCEIYGIFDVTSKPKKFFETQTLTNFSKIWFFHDHIKKSVVEHDIQYLKNFETKYNINLNLETINERSFNKFNKFYRFTKNEILSILEQECKLFESILDQVDPKFLVMHIPFFQHDHILYQLCKSRGIKCLLLRVSRLSPLKCLILEDNETSNELKFPVSKNNNSDSVIDSVISLKEKLQKLKKYDAVKKSNDFKTQQNTNKISALCKFLLSNDNIETHFTYYGRTKFRVLLKTFQMILKAKWRKSFLDKNSIYHLDDKQKFVYFPLHQEEEHATLIGAPFYTNQIEITKIIAQSLPIDYSLYVKESPVSSARDWREISDYKKIISLPNVKLVHPSVNPHEIYENCSLVITISGTSALESLFYGKPSIIFSKTSFSGLSSVQKLDKFDNLPNIIKQSFDKKIDFAELLDYYNFVEKMSFDFNLQKIWDDIAISFSNNGLFVDNEISTEKINQFIKLHESEYVVLANEYIKKIKQL
;
A
#
# COMPACT_ATOMS: atom_id res chain seq x y z
N MET A 1 13.69 -24.08 22.69
CA MET A 1 12.28 -23.65 22.76
C MET A 1 11.86 -23.44 21.30
N LYS A 2 10.69 -23.93 20.89
CA LYS A 2 10.20 -23.72 19.51
C LYS A 2 9.91 -22.25 19.28
N ASP A 3 10.16 -21.76 18.07
CA ASP A 3 9.75 -20.40 17.69
C ASP A 3 8.23 -20.31 17.67
N LYS A 4 7.66 -19.29 18.29
CA LYS A 4 6.24 -18.97 18.24
C LYS A 4 6.02 -17.88 17.22
N ILE A 5 5.21 -18.17 16.19
CA ILE A 5 4.95 -17.29 15.06
C ILE A 5 3.46 -16.95 15.02
N LEU A 6 3.13 -15.68 15.13
CA LEU A 6 1.77 -15.17 14.97
C LEU A 6 1.57 -14.72 13.52
N PHE A 7 0.52 -15.21 12.88
CA PHE A 7 0.13 -14.81 11.52
C PHE A 7 -1.09 -13.91 11.54
N TRP A 8 -1.03 -12.82 10.78
CA TRP A 8 -2.22 -12.09 10.36
C TRP A 8 -2.71 -12.64 9.03
N ILE A 9 -3.93 -13.15 9.00
CA ILE A 9 -4.52 -13.80 7.82
C ILE A 9 -5.81 -13.06 7.45
N ASP A 10 -5.78 -12.40 6.30
CA ASP A 10 -6.89 -11.66 5.74
C ASP A 10 -7.50 -12.35 4.52
N GLY A 11 -8.48 -11.71 3.90
CA GLY A 11 -9.13 -12.22 2.70
C GLY A 11 -8.25 -12.42 1.48
N SER A 12 -7.00 -11.94 1.51
CA SER A 12 -6.01 -12.24 0.46
C SER A 12 -5.46 -13.66 0.52
N LEU A 13 -5.64 -14.37 1.62
CA LEU A 13 -5.27 -15.77 1.89
C LEU A 13 -3.78 -16.13 1.72
N TYR A 14 -2.93 -15.24 1.19
CA TYR A 14 -1.55 -15.63 0.90
C TYR A 14 -0.75 -15.98 2.16
N ASN A 15 -1.01 -15.31 3.30
CA ASN A 15 -0.39 -15.66 4.58
C ASN A 15 -0.88 -17.00 5.14
N PHE A 16 -2.12 -17.41 4.81
CA PHE A 16 -2.60 -18.75 5.16
C PHE A 16 -1.79 -19.82 4.42
N PHE A 17 -1.62 -19.68 3.12
CA PHE A 17 -0.80 -20.62 2.35
C PHE A 17 0.66 -20.59 2.80
N LEU A 18 1.22 -19.42 3.06
CA LEU A 18 2.57 -19.30 3.59
C LEU A 18 2.73 -20.00 4.93
N SER A 19 1.77 -19.88 5.85
CA SER A 19 1.81 -20.52 7.18
C SER A 19 1.90 -22.03 7.10
N LYS A 20 1.23 -22.64 6.11
CA LYS A 20 1.33 -24.09 5.84
C LYS A 20 2.78 -24.50 5.55
N TYR A 21 3.40 -23.84 4.56
CA TYR A 21 4.76 -24.21 4.14
C TYR A 21 5.82 -23.87 5.18
N ILE A 22 5.65 -22.83 5.97
CA ILE A 22 6.55 -22.54 7.10
C ILE A 22 6.42 -23.64 8.16
N HIS A 23 5.20 -24.03 8.54
CA HIS A 23 4.98 -25.05 9.56
C HIS A 23 5.49 -26.43 9.15
N GLU A 24 5.45 -26.77 7.87
CA GLU A 24 5.97 -28.04 7.33
C GLU A 24 7.50 -28.08 7.27
N ASN A 25 8.19 -26.93 7.16
CA ASN A 25 9.62 -26.87 6.91
C ASN A 25 10.43 -26.21 8.05
N HIS A 26 9.77 -25.78 9.11
CA HIS A 26 10.40 -25.15 10.28
C HIS A 26 9.73 -25.63 11.57
N ASP A 27 10.54 -26.03 12.57
CA ASP A 27 10.03 -26.48 13.87
C ASP A 27 9.56 -25.27 14.69
N CYS A 28 8.28 -24.93 14.57
CA CYS A 28 7.65 -23.79 15.19
C CYS A 28 6.22 -24.08 15.65
N GLU A 29 5.71 -23.26 16.57
CA GLU A 29 4.29 -23.19 16.90
C GLU A 29 3.68 -22.01 16.16
N ILE A 30 2.61 -22.24 15.42
CA ILE A 30 1.92 -21.19 14.67
C ILE A 30 0.58 -20.82 15.30
N TYR A 31 0.30 -19.54 15.32
CA TYR A 31 -0.91 -18.92 15.82
C TYR A 31 -1.50 -18.01 14.75
N GLY A 32 -2.83 -17.84 14.71
CA GLY A 32 -3.47 -17.04 13.65
C GLY A 32 -4.50 -16.05 14.15
N ILE A 33 -4.43 -14.81 13.70
CA ILE A 33 -5.53 -13.84 13.76
C ILE A 33 -6.13 -13.77 12.37
N PHE A 34 -7.41 -14.11 12.25
CA PHE A 34 -8.11 -14.20 10.98
C PHE A 34 -9.07 -13.01 10.80
N ASP A 35 -8.70 -12.10 9.90
CA ASP A 35 -9.52 -10.99 9.43
C ASP A 35 -10.31 -11.42 8.19
N VAL A 36 -11.36 -12.21 8.42
CA VAL A 36 -12.17 -12.82 7.37
C VAL A 36 -13.65 -12.70 7.66
N THR A 37 -14.47 -12.72 6.60
CA THR A 37 -15.92 -12.68 6.69
C THR A 37 -16.53 -14.03 7.11
N SER A 38 -17.85 -14.06 7.28
CA SER A 38 -18.55 -15.20 7.91
C SER A 38 -18.47 -16.52 7.14
N LYS A 39 -18.44 -16.49 5.81
CA LYS A 39 -18.36 -17.72 5.00
C LYS A 39 -16.96 -18.31 4.96
N PRO A 40 -15.89 -17.52 4.67
CA PRO A 40 -14.51 -17.98 4.82
C PRO A 40 -14.20 -18.51 6.23
N LYS A 41 -14.75 -17.88 7.28
CA LYS A 41 -14.59 -18.35 8.66
C LYS A 41 -14.95 -19.82 8.82
N LYS A 42 -16.09 -20.28 8.26
CA LYS A 42 -16.52 -21.70 8.32
C LYS A 42 -15.49 -22.67 7.77
N PHE A 43 -14.79 -22.29 6.69
CA PHE A 43 -13.69 -23.08 6.16
C PHE A 43 -12.53 -23.15 7.17
N PHE A 44 -12.13 -22.02 7.76
CA PHE A 44 -11.01 -21.97 8.69
C PHE A 44 -11.28 -22.68 10.02
N GLU A 45 -12.54 -22.77 10.44
CA GLU A 45 -12.94 -23.55 11.62
C GLU A 45 -12.80 -25.06 11.43
N THR A 46 -12.85 -25.56 10.19
CA THR A 46 -12.89 -27.01 9.88
C THR A 46 -11.69 -27.50 9.06
N GLN A 47 -10.82 -26.60 8.60
CA GLN A 47 -9.67 -26.95 7.78
C GLN A 47 -8.63 -27.77 8.54
N THR A 48 -7.96 -28.68 7.82
CA THR A 48 -6.89 -29.55 8.33
C THR A 48 -5.56 -29.39 7.59
N LEU A 49 -5.46 -28.36 6.73
CA LEU A 49 -4.27 -28.11 5.88
C LEU A 49 -3.09 -27.57 6.67
N THR A 50 -3.37 -26.84 7.74
CA THR A 50 -2.36 -26.23 8.60
C THR A 50 -2.83 -26.33 10.06
N ASN A 51 -1.96 -26.81 10.93
CA ASN A 51 -2.27 -26.99 12.34
C ASN A 51 -1.85 -25.75 13.15
N PHE A 52 -2.78 -24.81 13.35
CA PHE A 52 -2.59 -23.69 14.25
C PHE A 52 -2.77 -24.14 15.70
N SER A 53 -1.86 -23.77 16.60
CA SER A 53 -1.99 -24.01 18.05
C SER A 53 -3.20 -23.30 18.63
N LYS A 54 -3.51 -22.10 18.11
CA LYS A 54 -4.74 -21.37 18.41
C LYS A 54 -5.05 -20.35 17.31
N ILE A 55 -6.36 -20.10 17.09
CA ILE A 55 -6.85 -19.11 16.14
C ILE A 55 -7.83 -18.14 16.83
N TRP A 56 -7.85 -16.92 16.35
CA TRP A 56 -8.81 -15.88 16.73
C TRP A 56 -9.43 -15.30 15.46
N PHE A 57 -10.75 -15.23 15.41
CA PHE A 57 -11.46 -14.53 14.35
C PHE A 57 -11.65 -13.08 14.79
N PHE A 58 -10.95 -12.16 14.18
CA PHE A 58 -10.86 -10.75 14.57
C PHE A 58 -12.24 -10.12 14.78
N HIS A 59 -13.15 -10.29 13.79
CA HIS A 59 -14.46 -9.66 13.84
C HIS A 59 -15.42 -10.24 14.87
N ASP A 60 -15.16 -11.41 15.43
CA ASP A 60 -15.97 -11.96 16.54
C ASP A 60 -15.80 -11.17 17.83
N HIS A 61 -14.68 -10.47 17.95
CA HIS A 61 -14.31 -9.69 19.13
C HIS A 61 -14.70 -8.22 19.03
N ILE A 62 -15.12 -7.75 17.84
CA ILE A 62 -15.52 -6.35 17.61
C ILE A 62 -17.04 -6.26 17.50
N LYS A 63 -17.70 -6.00 18.61
CA LYS A 63 -19.16 -6.04 18.73
C LYS A 63 -19.78 -4.64 18.54
N LYS A 64 -20.71 -4.52 17.61
CA LYS A 64 -21.47 -3.28 17.36
C LYS A 64 -22.32 -2.83 18.56
N SER A 65 -22.79 -3.77 19.37
CA SER A 65 -23.65 -3.48 20.53
C SER A 65 -22.93 -2.80 21.69
N VAL A 66 -21.60 -2.85 21.70
CA VAL A 66 -20.77 -2.21 22.72
C VAL A 66 -20.48 -0.79 22.25
N VAL A 67 -21.16 0.20 22.83
CA VAL A 67 -20.95 1.64 22.52
C VAL A 67 -20.19 2.34 23.66
N GLU A 68 -20.32 1.82 24.87
CA GLU A 68 -19.56 2.29 26.04
C GLU A 68 -18.08 1.94 25.87
N HIS A 69 -17.23 2.86 26.27
CA HIS A 69 -15.78 2.72 26.15
C HIS A 69 -15.08 3.32 27.37
N ASP A 70 -13.96 2.73 27.75
CA ASP A 70 -13.09 3.20 28.80
C ASP A 70 -11.98 4.11 28.23
N ILE A 71 -12.21 5.41 28.29
CA ILE A 71 -11.25 6.40 27.81
C ILE A 71 -9.92 6.38 28.63
N GLN A 72 -10.00 5.98 29.89
CA GLN A 72 -8.80 5.88 30.73
C GLN A 72 -7.93 4.71 30.28
N TYR A 73 -8.55 3.57 29.92
CA TYR A 73 -7.84 2.44 29.34
C TYR A 73 -7.13 2.86 28.04
N LEU A 74 -7.83 3.51 27.11
CA LEU A 74 -7.24 3.96 25.84
C LEU A 74 -6.08 4.93 26.06
N LYS A 75 -6.22 5.87 26.99
CA LYS A 75 -5.13 6.79 27.37
C LYS A 75 -3.91 6.06 27.95
N ASN A 76 -4.15 5.08 28.82
CA ASN A 76 -3.09 4.26 29.38
C ASN A 76 -2.40 3.43 28.27
N PHE A 77 -3.15 2.89 27.31
CA PHE A 77 -2.63 2.16 26.17
C PHE A 77 -1.71 3.04 25.31
N GLU A 78 -2.15 4.26 24.94
CA GLU A 78 -1.33 5.24 24.21
C GLU A 78 0.00 5.50 24.93
N THR A 79 -0.07 5.75 26.22
CA THR A 79 1.13 6.06 27.04
C THR A 79 2.06 4.86 27.15
N LYS A 80 1.52 3.68 27.42
CA LYS A 80 2.27 2.44 27.63
C LYS A 80 3.04 2.00 26.38
N TYR A 81 2.42 2.14 25.21
CA TYR A 81 2.98 1.63 23.96
C TYR A 81 3.48 2.73 23.01
N ASN A 82 3.33 3.99 23.39
CA ASN A 82 3.66 5.16 22.56
C ASN A 82 2.98 5.12 21.19
N ILE A 83 1.69 4.81 21.17
CA ILE A 83 0.83 4.72 19.96
C ILE A 83 -0.16 5.88 19.99
N ASN A 84 -0.28 6.64 18.91
CA ASN A 84 -1.25 7.73 18.80
C ASN A 84 -2.55 7.23 18.16
N LEU A 85 -3.54 6.88 18.98
CA LEU A 85 -4.82 6.32 18.51
C LEU A 85 -5.66 7.34 17.71
N ASN A 86 -5.55 8.62 17.99
CA ASN A 86 -6.23 9.65 17.18
C ASN A 86 -5.67 9.71 15.75
N LEU A 87 -4.36 9.56 15.58
CA LEU A 87 -3.74 9.53 14.27
C LEU A 87 -4.24 8.33 13.46
N GLU A 88 -4.34 7.17 14.10
CA GLU A 88 -4.87 5.96 13.48
C GLU A 88 -6.31 6.14 13.01
N THR A 89 -7.17 6.73 13.83
CA THR A 89 -8.61 6.89 13.51
C THR A 89 -8.90 7.98 12.49
N ILE A 90 -8.19 9.11 12.54
CA ILE A 90 -8.44 10.23 11.63
C ILE A 90 -8.13 9.85 10.18
N ASN A 91 -7.10 9.04 9.98
CA ASN A 91 -6.69 8.58 8.65
C ASN A 91 -7.35 7.26 8.22
N GLU A 92 -8.11 6.60 9.11
CA GLU A 92 -8.75 5.34 8.77
C GLU A 92 -9.84 5.54 7.69
N ARG A 93 -9.68 4.79 6.61
CA ARG A 93 -10.59 4.85 5.45
C ARG A 93 -12.00 4.40 5.76
N SER A 94 -12.16 3.47 6.70
CA SER A 94 -13.47 2.93 7.08
C SER A 94 -14.28 3.87 7.96
N PHE A 95 -13.63 4.74 8.74
CA PHE A 95 -14.31 5.64 9.67
C PHE A 95 -14.69 6.98 9.06
N ASN A 96 -13.93 7.48 8.10
CA ASN A 96 -14.00 8.86 7.63
C ASN A 96 -14.31 9.00 6.13
N LYS A 97 -13.55 9.82 5.44
CA LYS A 97 -13.75 10.33 4.08
C LYS A 97 -14.14 9.26 3.05
N PHE A 98 -13.58 8.07 3.15
CA PHE A 98 -13.73 7.05 2.12
C PHE A 98 -14.91 6.10 2.36
N ASN A 99 -15.53 6.11 3.55
CA ASN A 99 -16.74 5.35 3.82
C ASN A 99 -17.96 6.09 3.26
N LYS A 100 -18.53 5.54 2.19
CA LYS A 100 -19.71 6.10 1.51
C LYS A 100 -21.05 5.54 2.04
N PHE A 101 -21.00 4.59 2.98
CA PHE A 101 -22.17 3.82 3.42
C PHE A 101 -22.60 4.11 4.84
N TYR A 102 -21.66 4.32 5.74
CA TYR A 102 -21.90 4.52 7.17
C TYR A 102 -21.06 5.67 7.72
N ARG A 103 -21.64 6.42 8.66
CA ARG A 103 -20.93 7.45 9.41
C ARG A 103 -20.83 6.99 10.85
N PHE A 104 -19.63 6.66 11.27
CA PHE A 104 -19.35 6.31 12.64
C PHE A 104 -19.45 7.52 13.55
N THR A 105 -20.07 7.34 14.71
CA THR A 105 -20.00 8.30 15.80
C THR A 105 -18.66 8.18 16.52
N LYS A 106 -18.29 9.23 17.26
CA LYS A 106 -17.07 9.20 18.09
C LYS A 106 -17.07 8.01 19.07
N ASN A 107 -18.21 7.75 19.71
CA ASN A 107 -18.31 6.65 20.69
C ASN A 107 -18.14 5.29 20.04
N GLU A 108 -18.71 5.06 18.86
CA GLU A 108 -18.50 3.82 18.10
C GLU A 108 -17.02 3.63 17.74
N ILE A 109 -16.34 4.68 17.26
CA ILE A 109 -14.91 4.61 16.94
C ILE A 109 -14.10 4.26 18.20
N LEU A 110 -14.31 4.95 19.30
CA LEU A 110 -13.57 4.70 20.54
C LEU A 110 -13.85 3.31 21.11
N SER A 111 -15.09 2.82 21.00
CA SER A 111 -15.44 1.46 21.41
C SER A 111 -14.75 0.40 20.54
N ILE A 112 -14.73 0.60 19.21
CA ILE A 112 -13.99 -0.30 18.29
C ILE A 112 -12.53 -0.35 18.66
N LEU A 113 -11.88 0.81 18.84
CA LEU A 113 -10.48 0.89 19.24
C LEU A 113 -10.19 0.17 20.56
N GLU A 114 -11.04 0.36 21.56
CA GLU A 114 -10.86 -0.31 22.85
C GLU A 114 -10.91 -1.82 22.72
N GLN A 115 -11.89 -2.32 21.95
CA GLN A 115 -12.06 -3.76 21.71
C GLN A 115 -10.84 -4.33 20.95
N GLU A 116 -10.33 -3.61 19.96
CA GLU A 116 -9.13 -3.99 19.20
C GLU A 116 -7.89 -4.02 20.10
N CYS A 117 -7.65 -2.95 20.85
CA CYS A 117 -6.51 -2.86 21.75
C CYS A 117 -6.52 -3.98 22.80
N LYS A 118 -7.68 -4.22 23.43
CA LYS A 118 -7.84 -5.31 24.42
C LYS A 118 -7.62 -6.69 23.81
N LEU A 119 -8.15 -6.91 22.60
CA LEU A 119 -7.95 -8.16 21.89
C LEU A 119 -6.47 -8.42 21.63
N PHE A 120 -5.77 -7.45 21.06
CA PHE A 120 -4.36 -7.60 20.70
C PHE A 120 -3.46 -7.75 21.94
N GLU A 121 -3.68 -6.98 23.00
CA GLU A 121 -2.96 -7.19 24.26
C GLU A 121 -3.17 -8.61 24.79
N SER A 122 -4.43 -9.07 24.84
CA SER A 122 -4.77 -10.41 25.32
C SER A 122 -4.13 -11.53 24.48
N ILE A 123 -4.11 -11.39 23.14
CA ILE A 123 -3.47 -12.37 22.26
C ILE A 123 -1.97 -12.40 22.51
N LEU A 124 -1.31 -11.25 22.55
CA LEU A 124 0.13 -11.18 22.76
C LEU A 124 0.55 -11.65 24.15
N ASP A 125 -0.26 -11.40 25.19
CA ASP A 125 0.00 -11.91 26.55
C ASP A 125 -0.16 -13.44 26.63
N GLN A 126 -1.11 -14.04 25.88
CA GLN A 126 -1.33 -15.50 25.85
C GLN A 126 -0.26 -16.23 25.03
N VAL A 127 0.15 -15.67 23.91
CA VAL A 127 1.04 -16.35 22.96
C VAL A 127 2.50 -16.06 23.27
N ASP A 128 2.82 -14.82 23.58
CA ASP A 128 4.20 -14.31 23.66
C ASP A 128 5.01 -14.71 22.42
N PRO A 129 4.61 -14.23 21.21
CA PRO A 129 5.23 -14.65 19.96
C PRO A 129 6.58 -13.97 19.78
N LYS A 130 7.54 -14.69 19.20
CA LYS A 130 8.83 -14.11 18.78
C LYS A 130 8.68 -13.34 17.46
N PHE A 131 7.78 -13.81 16.58
CA PHE A 131 7.58 -13.25 15.26
C PHE A 131 6.11 -12.96 14.97
N LEU A 132 5.85 -11.83 14.29
CA LEU A 132 4.58 -11.53 13.62
C LEU A 132 4.82 -11.58 12.10
N VAL A 133 4.09 -12.42 11.38
CA VAL A 133 4.06 -12.47 9.92
C VAL A 133 2.78 -11.84 9.43
N MET A 134 2.87 -10.74 8.70
CA MET A 134 1.71 -10.05 8.17
C MET A 134 2.02 -9.33 6.85
N HIS A 135 0.98 -8.88 6.16
CA HIS A 135 1.15 -7.93 5.07
C HIS A 135 1.55 -6.54 5.61
N ILE A 136 1.94 -5.66 4.72
CA ILE A 136 2.13 -4.25 5.10
C ILE A 136 0.79 -3.70 5.57
N PRO A 137 0.73 -3.05 6.76
CA PRO A 137 -0.52 -2.55 7.31
C PRO A 137 -1.29 -1.65 6.35
N PHE A 138 -2.59 -1.93 6.16
CA PHE A 138 -3.48 -1.16 5.29
C PHE A 138 -4.59 -0.45 6.04
N PHE A 139 -5.03 -1.02 7.17
CA PHE A 139 -6.08 -0.50 8.04
C PHE A 139 -5.51 -0.09 9.38
N GLN A 140 -6.28 0.66 10.15
CA GLN A 140 -5.84 1.10 11.48
C GLN A 140 -5.63 -0.10 12.43
N HIS A 141 -6.47 -1.11 12.39
CA HIS A 141 -6.38 -2.27 13.30
C HIS A 141 -5.12 -3.11 13.03
N ASP A 142 -4.78 -3.37 11.78
CA ASP A 142 -3.55 -4.10 11.46
C ASP A 142 -2.29 -3.25 11.76
N HIS A 143 -2.39 -1.92 11.62
CA HIS A 143 -1.31 -1.01 12.01
C HIS A 143 -1.14 -0.90 13.53
N ILE A 144 -2.23 -0.89 14.32
CA ILE A 144 -2.17 -0.96 15.79
C ILE A 144 -1.49 -2.26 16.24
N LEU A 145 -1.88 -3.41 15.67
CA LEU A 145 -1.21 -4.67 15.98
C LEU A 145 0.29 -4.62 15.67
N TYR A 146 0.65 -4.11 14.49
CA TYR A 146 2.05 -3.93 14.09
C TYR A 146 2.82 -3.06 15.09
N GLN A 147 2.31 -1.88 15.45
CA GLN A 147 2.95 -0.98 16.39
C GLN A 147 3.06 -1.60 17.80
N LEU A 148 2.02 -2.30 18.25
CA LEU A 148 2.01 -2.99 19.54
C LEU A 148 3.07 -4.10 19.57
N CYS A 149 3.18 -4.91 18.52
CA CYS A 149 4.23 -5.92 18.41
C CYS A 149 5.63 -5.28 18.48
N LYS A 150 5.84 -4.19 17.74
CA LYS A 150 7.11 -3.46 17.79
C LYS A 150 7.45 -2.92 19.17
N SER A 151 6.49 -2.32 19.87
CA SER A 151 6.69 -1.79 21.20
C SER A 151 7.04 -2.87 22.23
N ARG A 152 6.63 -4.12 22.00
CA ARG A 152 6.95 -5.30 22.79
C ARG A 152 8.22 -6.04 22.33
N GLY A 153 8.92 -5.52 21.31
CA GLY A 153 10.15 -6.14 20.78
C GLY A 153 9.92 -7.37 19.90
N ILE A 154 8.66 -7.67 19.53
CA ILE A 154 8.30 -8.75 18.63
C ILE A 154 8.76 -8.40 17.21
N LYS A 155 9.43 -9.32 16.53
CA LYS A 155 9.94 -9.13 15.15
C LYS A 155 8.83 -9.22 14.15
N CYS A 156 8.53 -8.12 13.45
CA CYS A 156 7.50 -8.08 12.41
C CYS A 156 8.12 -8.38 11.05
N LEU A 157 7.65 -9.43 10.37
CA LEU A 157 8.13 -9.86 9.06
C LEU A 157 7.09 -9.49 8.00
N LEU A 158 7.40 -8.49 7.19
CA LEU A 158 6.51 -7.88 6.20
C LEU A 158 6.98 -8.20 4.79
N LEU A 159 6.14 -8.87 3.98
CA LEU A 159 6.41 -9.09 2.56
C LEU A 159 6.17 -7.81 1.77
N ARG A 160 7.15 -7.40 0.97
CA ARG A 160 7.07 -6.21 0.13
C ARG A 160 7.51 -6.48 -1.30
N VAL A 161 6.75 -5.98 -2.26
CA VAL A 161 7.20 -5.92 -3.65
C VAL A 161 8.35 -4.95 -3.76
N SER A 162 9.42 -5.34 -4.43
CA SER A 162 10.59 -4.49 -4.66
C SER A 162 10.19 -3.22 -5.45
N ARG A 163 10.67 -2.06 -5.00
CA ARG A 163 10.45 -0.81 -5.73
C ARG A 163 11.18 -0.76 -7.07
N LEU A 164 12.17 -1.65 -7.26
CA LEU A 164 12.97 -1.74 -8.48
C LEU A 164 12.45 -2.78 -9.46
N SER A 165 11.69 -3.79 -8.99
CA SER A 165 11.13 -4.81 -9.86
C SER A 165 9.78 -5.33 -9.32
N PRO A 166 8.70 -5.29 -10.12
CA PRO A 166 7.40 -5.82 -9.71
C PRO A 166 7.38 -7.35 -9.62
N LEU A 167 8.40 -8.04 -10.13
CA LEU A 167 8.53 -9.50 -10.12
C LEU A 167 9.31 -10.03 -8.92
N LYS A 168 9.85 -9.15 -8.09
CA LYS A 168 10.66 -9.50 -6.93
C LYS A 168 10.06 -8.98 -5.65
N CYS A 169 10.28 -9.71 -4.57
CA CYS A 169 9.90 -9.32 -3.22
C CYS A 169 11.10 -9.29 -2.28
N LEU A 170 10.92 -8.64 -1.16
CA LEU A 170 11.84 -8.66 -0.01
C LEU A 170 11.02 -8.78 1.28
N ILE A 171 11.63 -9.36 2.32
CA ILE A 171 11.03 -9.46 3.64
C ILE A 171 11.69 -8.41 4.53
N LEU A 172 10.88 -7.45 4.96
CA LEU A 172 11.29 -6.36 5.83
C LEU A 172 10.94 -6.66 7.29
N GLU A 173 11.80 -6.28 8.22
CA GLU A 173 11.53 -6.32 9.67
C GLU A 173 10.73 -5.11 10.13
N ASP A 174 10.69 -4.07 9.31
CA ASP A 174 10.01 -2.81 9.58
C ASP A 174 9.27 -2.30 8.36
N ASN A 175 8.23 -1.50 8.63
CA ASN A 175 7.58 -0.75 7.58
C ASN A 175 8.59 0.26 6.98
N GLU A 176 8.71 0.31 5.64
CA GLU A 176 9.62 1.22 4.92
C GLU A 176 9.47 2.70 5.30
N THR A 177 8.27 3.07 5.76
CA THR A 177 7.99 4.45 6.18
C THR A 177 8.62 4.82 7.52
N SER A 178 9.05 3.83 8.30
CA SER A 178 9.71 4.06 9.57
C SER A 178 11.23 3.98 9.50
N ASN A 179 11.78 3.22 8.54
CA ASN A 179 13.22 2.98 8.45
C ASN A 179 13.76 3.10 7.03
N GLU A 180 14.81 3.86 6.93
CA GLU A 180 15.72 3.97 5.81
C GLU A 180 16.56 2.70 5.69
N LEU A 181 16.66 2.12 4.50
CA LEU A 181 17.59 1.01 4.29
C LEU A 181 19.03 1.53 4.36
N LYS A 182 19.76 1.03 5.34
CA LYS A 182 21.21 1.27 5.41
C LYS A 182 21.92 0.32 4.45
N PHE A 183 22.62 0.87 3.50
CA PHE A 183 23.42 0.13 2.53
C PHE A 183 24.86 0.61 2.52
N PRO A 184 25.81 -0.26 2.18
CA PRO A 184 27.20 0.15 2.08
C PRO A 184 27.40 1.05 0.85
N VAL A 185 28.00 2.22 1.05
CA VAL A 185 28.35 3.14 -0.03
C VAL A 185 29.81 2.92 -0.37
N SER A 186 30.10 2.56 -1.61
CA SER A 186 31.45 2.47 -2.12
C SER A 186 32.02 3.88 -2.36
N LYS A 187 33.34 4.05 -2.13
CA LYS A 187 34.03 5.31 -2.42
C LYS A 187 34.34 5.51 -3.92
N ASN A 188 33.59 4.82 -4.78
CA ASN A 188 33.79 4.92 -6.23
C ASN A 188 33.24 6.24 -6.75
N ASN A 189 34.07 6.94 -7.55
CA ASN A 189 33.61 8.11 -8.28
C ASN A 189 32.72 7.70 -9.46
N ASN A 190 31.89 8.63 -9.95
CA ASN A 190 31.08 8.45 -11.17
C ASN A 190 32.02 8.25 -12.39
N SER A 191 32.51 7.03 -12.59
CA SER A 191 33.28 6.63 -13.77
C SER A 191 32.33 6.35 -14.94
N ASP A 192 32.88 6.38 -16.18
CA ASP A 192 32.07 6.08 -17.38
C ASP A 192 31.38 4.70 -17.26
N SER A 193 32.08 3.71 -16.70
CA SER A 193 31.52 2.37 -16.47
C SER A 193 30.32 2.35 -15.50
N VAL A 194 30.29 3.25 -14.52
CA VAL A 194 29.14 3.42 -13.59
C VAL A 194 27.97 4.04 -14.32
N ILE A 195 28.23 5.07 -15.13
CA ILE A 195 27.21 5.74 -15.94
C ILE A 195 26.58 4.76 -16.93
N ASP A 196 27.37 3.97 -17.65
CA ASP A 196 26.89 2.94 -18.59
C ASP A 196 26.01 1.89 -17.87
N SER A 197 26.41 1.47 -16.66
CA SER A 197 25.64 0.56 -15.83
C SER A 197 24.29 1.15 -15.46
N VAL A 198 24.22 2.41 -15.05
CA VAL A 198 22.97 3.10 -14.68
C VAL A 198 22.07 3.28 -15.90
N ILE A 199 22.62 3.58 -17.08
CA ILE A 199 21.86 3.65 -18.35
C ILE A 199 21.22 2.31 -18.67
N SER A 200 21.99 1.22 -18.59
CA SER A 200 21.50 -0.15 -18.81
C SER A 200 20.37 -0.51 -17.83
N LEU A 201 20.52 -0.14 -16.54
CA LEU A 201 19.49 -0.33 -15.53
C LEU A 201 18.21 0.49 -15.79
N LYS A 202 18.37 1.75 -16.23
CA LYS A 202 17.24 2.61 -16.65
C LYS A 202 16.40 1.92 -17.74
N GLU A 203 17.06 1.39 -18.78
CA GLU A 203 16.37 0.67 -19.86
C GLU A 203 15.66 -0.61 -19.38
N LYS A 204 16.32 -1.38 -18.50
CA LYS A 204 15.73 -2.56 -17.88
C LYS A 204 14.47 -2.20 -17.08
N LEU A 205 14.53 -1.16 -16.25
CA LEU A 205 13.40 -0.68 -15.46
C LEU A 205 12.23 -0.18 -16.33
N GLN A 206 12.53 0.52 -17.43
CA GLN A 206 11.54 0.96 -18.41
C GLN A 206 10.81 -0.22 -19.04
N LYS A 207 11.53 -1.27 -19.44
CA LYS A 207 10.95 -2.49 -20.04
C LYS A 207 10.04 -3.23 -19.05
N LEU A 208 10.48 -3.38 -17.80
CA LEU A 208 9.70 -4.03 -16.74
C LEU A 208 8.37 -3.29 -16.45
N LYS A 209 8.42 -1.97 -16.39
CA LYS A 209 7.22 -1.15 -16.13
C LYS A 209 6.27 -1.11 -17.32
N LYS A 210 6.78 -1.09 -18.55
CA LYS A 210 5.95 -1.21 -19.75
C LYS A 210 5.21 -2.55 -19.78
N TYR A 211 5.88 -3.63 -19.40
CA TYR A 211 5.26 -4.96 -19.27
C TYR A 211 4.14 -4.96 -18.23
N ASP A 212 4.39 -4.41 -17.04
CA ASP A 212 3.39 -4.33 -15.96
C ASP A 212 2.18 -3.46 -16.35
N ALA A 213 2.40 -2.31 -16.97
CA ALA A 213 1.33 -1.43 -17.44
C ALA A 213 0.45 -2.07 -18.53
N VAL A 214 1.06 -2.79 -19.49
CA VAL A 214 0.34 -3.52 -20.54
C VAL A 214 -0.45 -4.67 -19.94
N LYS A 215 0.15 -5.43 -19.02
CA LYS A 215 -0.52 -6.52 -18.33
C LYS A 215 -1.74 -6.02 -17.55
N LYS A 216 -1.57 -4.99 -16.70
CA LYS A 216 -2.68 -4.38 -15.94
C LYS A 216 -3.80 -3.87 -16.85
N SER A 217 -3.48 -3.28 -18.00
CA SER A 217 -4.48 -2.84 -18.98
C SER A 217 -5.25 -4.01 -19.60
N ASN A 218 -4.57 -5.11 -19.88
CA ASN A 218 -5.19 -6.31 -20.46
C ASN A 218 -6.05 -7.05 -19.43
N ASP A 219 -5.54 -7.21 -18.20
CA ASP A 219 -6.27 -7.83 -17.10
C ASP A 219 -7.54 -7.03 -16.75
N PHE A 220 -7.48 -5.70 -16.79
CA PHE A 220 -8.65 -4.83 -16.62
C PHE A 220 -9.70 -5.03 -17.73
N LYS A 221 -9.27 -5.21 -18.97
CA LYS A 221 -10.18 -5.51 -20.11
C LYS A 221 -10.80 -6.90 -20.00
N THR A 222 -10.03 -7.88 -19.56
CA THR A 222 -10.51 -9.27 -19.37
C THR A 222 -11.52 -9.36 -18.23
N GLN A 223 -11.29 -8.65 -17.12
CA GLN A 223 -12.25 -8.52 -16.03
C GLN A 223 -13.56 -7.82 -16.44
N GLN A 224 -13.52 -6.93 -17.45
CA GLN A 224 -14.74 -6.28 -17.97
C GLN A 224 -15.62 -7.22 -18.81
N ASN A 225 -15.10 -8.34 -19.30
CA ASN A 225 -15.83 -9.32 -20.11
C ASN A 225 -16.65 -10.34 -19.30
N THR A 226 -16.58 -10.32 -17.97
CA THR A 226 -17.54 -11.07 -17.15
C THR A 226 -18.93 -10.49 -17.44
N ASN A 227 -19.88 -11.37 -17.69
CA ASN A 227 -21.26 -10.99 -18.04
C ASN A 227 -21.87 -10.21 -16.85
N LYS A 228 -21.76 -8.87 -16.88
CA LYS A 228 -22.13 -7.96 -15.79
C LYS A 228 -23.58 -8.15 -15.35
N ILE A 229 -24.43 -8.56 -16.29
CA ILE A 229 -25.86 -8.84 -16.04
C ILE A 229 -25.97 -10.12 -15.21
N SER A 230 -25.26 -11.18 -15.56
CA SER A 230 -25.26 -12.43 -14.78
C SER A 230 -24.71 -12.22 -13.37
N ALA A 231 -23.63 -11.45 -13.22
CA ALA A 231 -23.08 -11.10 -11.93
C ALA A 231 -24.05 -10.28 -11.09
N LEU A 232 -24.75 -9.32 -11.69
CA LEU A 232 -25.79 -8.52 -11.05
C LEU A 232 -26.98 -9.39 -10.59
N CYS A 233 -27.45 -10.29 -11.46
CA CYS A 233 -28.52 -11.24 -11.10
C CYS A 233 -28.10 -12.15 -9.95
N LYS A 234 -26.91 -12.72 -10.00
CA LYS A 234 -26.35 -13.54 -8.91
C LYS A 234 -26.28 -12.74 -7.61
N PHE A 235 -25.79 -11.49 -7.65
CA PHE A 235 -25.71 -10.62 -6.48
C PHE A 235 -27.09 -10.33 -5.87
N LEU A 236 -28.09 -10.05 -6.70
CA LEU A 236 -29.47 -9.79 -6.23
C LEU A 236 -30.14 -11.03 -5.64
N LEU A 237 -29.91 -12.19 -6.25
CA LEU A 237 -30.50 -13.47 -5.83
C LEU A 237 -29.74 -14.15 -4.69
N SER A 238 -28.49 -13.76 -4.41
CA SER A 238 -27.70 -14.34 -3.34
C SER A 238 -28.31 -13.97 -1.96
N ASN A 239 -28.25 -14.91 -1.03
CA ASN A 239 -28.59 -14.65 0.39
C ASN A 239 -27.40 -14.14 1.20
N ASP A 240 -26.44 -13.47 0.53
CA ASP A 240 -25.23 -13.01 1.17
C ASP A 240 -25.50 -11.88 2.17
N ASN A 241 -24.92 -11.99 3.35
CA ASN A 241 -24.86 -10.90 4.30
C ASN A 241 -23.75 -9.93 3.88
N ILE A 242 -24.11 -8.71 3.49
CA ILE A 242 -23.14 -7.69 3.07
C ILE A 242 -22.57 -6.94 4.28
N GLU A 243 -23.35 -6.79 5.35
CA GLU A 243 -22.91 -6.23 6.63
C GLU A 243 -22.23 -7.31 7.50
N THR A 244 -21.11 -7.83 7.05
CA THR A 244 -20.40 -8.92 7.74
C THR A 244 -19.68 -8.45 9.00
N HIS A 245 -19.16 -7.21 8.99
CA HIS A 245 -18.41 -6.63 10.10
C HIS A 245 -18.37 -5.08 10.01
N PHE A 246 -17.73 -4.39 10.95
CA PHE A 246 -17.83 -2.93 11.09
C PHE A 246 -17.37 -2.16 9.83
N THR A 247 -16.39 -2.64 9.07
CA THR A 247 -15.96 -1.96 7.84
C THR A 247 -17.00 -2.00 6.72
N TYR A 248 -18.02 -2.85 6.85
CA TYR A 248 -19.14 -3.02 5.91
C TYR A 248 -20.49 -2.50 6.43
N TYR A 249 -20.53 -1.81 7.57
CA TYR A 249 -21.77 -1.25 8.10
C TYR A 249 -22.45 -0.30 7.10
N GLY A 250 -23.78 -0.31 7.09
CA GLY A 250 -24.62 0.49 6.21
C GLY A 250 -24.74 -0.03 4.78
N ARG A 251 -24.09 -1.15 4.44
CA ARG A 251 -24.14 -1.75 3.11
C ARG A 251 -25.34 -2.69 2.99
N THR A 252 -26.47 -2.20 2.46
CA THR A 252 -27.54 -3.05 1.96
C THR A 252 -27.36 -3.28 0.46
N LYS A 253 -27.93 -4.37 -0.10
CA LYS A 253 -27.84 -4.66 -1.55
C LYS A 253 -28.29 -3.47 -2.39
N PHE A 254 -29.41 -2.85 -2.04
CA PHE A 254 -29.93 -1.68 -2.75
C PHE A 254 -28.97 -0.49 -2.69
N ARG A 255 -28.45 -0.17 -1.49
CA ARG A 255 -27.48 0.92 -1.33
C ARG A 255 -26.19 0.67 -2.11
N VAL A 256 -25.69 -0.57 -2.11
CA VAL A 256 -24.49 -0.94 -2.88
C VAL A 256 -24.72 -0.71 -4.36
N LEU A 257 -25.85 -1.18 -4.91
CA LEU A 257 -26.18 -0.99 -6.33
C LEU A 257 -26.34 0.49 -6.69
N LEU A 258 -27.07 1.25 -5.88
CA LEU A 258 -27.28 2.69 -6.11
C LEU A 258 -25.94 3.45 -6.08
N LYS A 259 -25.09 3.16 -5.08
CA LYS A 259 -23.76 3.78 -4.98
C LYS A 259 -22.85 3.39 -6.14
N THR A 260 -22.84 2.12 -6.53
CA THR A 260 -22.07 1.65 -7.69
C THR A 260 -22.49 2.39 -8.97
N PHE A 261 -23.79 2.53 -9.21
CA PHE A 261 -24.29 3.29 -10.35
C PHE A 261 -23.85 4.77 -10.30
N GLN A 262 -23.99 5.43 -9.14
CA GLN A 262 -23.51 6.80 -8.92
C GLN A 262 -22.00 6.92 -9.16
N MET A 263 -21.20 5.94 -8.71
CA MET A 263 -19.76 5.90 -8.92
C MET A 263 -19.40 5.82 -10.40
N ILE A 264 -20.08 4.96 -11.17
CA ILE A 264 -19.85 4.83 -12.62
C ILE A 264 -20.13 6.16 -13.36
N LEU A 265 -21.23 6.85 -13.01
CA LEU A 265 -21.54 8.15 -13.59
C LEU A 265 -20.51 9.22 -13.21
N LYS A 266 -20.14 9.29 -11.94
CA LYS A 266 -19.11 10.22 -11.45
C LYS A 266 -17.76 9.97 -12.10
N ALA A 267 -17.34 8.71 -12.23
CA ALA A 267 -16.08 8.34 -12.87
C ALA A 267 -16.02 8.81 -14.33
N LYS A 268 -17.11 8.65 -15.08
CA LYS A 268 -17.21 9.17 -16.47
C LYS A 268 -17.10 10.69 -16.51
N TRP A 269 -17.76 11.37 -15.60
CA TRP A 269 -17.76 12.84 -15.52
C TRP A 269 -16.38 13.37 -15.16
N ARG A 270 -15.74 12.77 -14.15
CA ARG A 270 -14.39 13.13 -13.70
C ARG A 270 -13.35 12.85 -14.76
N LYS A 271 -13.47 11.71 -15.48
CA LYS A 271 -12.63 11.41 -16.62
C LYS A 271 -12.77 12.47 -17.72
N SER A 272 -14.00 12.80 -18.11
CA SER A 272 -14.24 13.83 -19.12
C SER A 272 -13.69 15.20 -18.73
N PHE A 273 -13.73 15.54 -17.42
CA PHE A 273 -13.12 16.76 -16.93
C PHE A 273 -11.60 16.73 -17.08
N LEU A 274 -10.95 15.63 -16.69
CA LEU A 274 -9.52 15.44 -16.84
C LEU A 274 -9.10 15.53 -18.31
N ASP A 275 -9.78 14.78 -19.19
CA ASP A 275 -9.50 14.77 -20.62
C ASP A 275 -9.52 16.17 -21.25
N LYS A 276 -10.40 17.06 -20.75
CA LYS A 276 -10.57 18.43 -21.27
C LYS A 276 -9.62 19.47 -20.67
N ASN A 277 -9.15 19.24 -19.43
CA ASN A 277 -8.43 20.27 -18.66
C ASN A 277 -6.98 19.89 -18.35
N SER A 278 -6.49 18.76 -18.90
CA SER A 278 -5.11 18.31 -18.72
C SER A 278 -4.30 18.50 -19.98
N ILE A 279 -3.00 18.74 -19.84
CA ILE A 279 -2.05 18.77 -20.96
C ILE A 279 -1.60 17.33 -21.30
N TYR A 280 -1.47 17.06 -22.61
CA TYR A 280 -1.00 15.76 -23.15
C TYR A 280 0.44 15.81 -23.64
N HIS A 281 0.97 17.01 -23.84
CA HIS A 281 2.34 17.24 -24.31
C HIS A 281 3.06 18.18 -23.36
N LEU A 282 4.31 17.91 -23.12
CA LEU A 282 5.17 18.77 -22.32
C LEU A 282 5.65 19.93 -23.19
N ASP A 283 5.89 21.07 -22.54
CA ASP A 283 6.47 22.23 -23.20
C ASP A 283 7.99 22.21 -22.99
N ASP A 284 8.74 21.92 -24.05
CA ASP A 284 10.20 21.76 -24.00
C ASP A 284 10.95 23.05 -23.60
N LYS A 285 10.30 24.21 -23.71
CA LYS A 285 10.87 25.52 -23.35
C LYS A 285 10.61 25.90 -21.92
N GLN A 286 9.66 25.23 -21.25
CA GLN A 286 9.24 25.57 -19.90
C GLN A 286 10.03 24.76 -18.88
N LYS A 287 10.77 25.44 -18.00
CA LYS A 287 11.33 24.79 -16.81
C LYS A 287 10.21 24.39 -15.86
N PHE A 288 10.24 23.15 -15.37
CA PHE A 288 9.21 22.68 -14.47
C PHE A 288 9.71 21.69 -13.42
N VAL A 289 9.00 21.68 -12.30
CA VAL A 289 9.10 20.69 -11.23
C VAL A 289 7.91 19.73 -11.36
N TYR A 290 8.16 18.45 -11.16
CA TYR A 290 7.14 17.41 -11.28
C TYR A 290 6.64 16.96 -9.92
N PHE A 291 5.30 16.95 -9.74
CA PHE A 291 4.63 16.42 -8.55
C PHE A 291 3.58 15.37 -8.96
N PRO A 292 3.87 14.07 -8.85
CA PRO A 292 2.88 13.01 -9.03
C PRO A 292 1.95 12.94 -7.84
N LEU A 293 0.63 12.99 -8.07
CA LEU A 293 -0.37 12.74 -7.05
C LEU A 293 -0.40 11.26 -6.68
N HIS A 294 -0.45 10.99 -5.40
CA HIS A 294 -0.72 9.65 -4.88
C HIS A 294 -2.20 9.34 -4.93
N GLN A 295 -2.53 8.07 -4.98
CA GLN A 295 -3.88 7.62 -4.71
C GLN A 295 -4.25 7.96 -3.26
N GLU A 296 -5.44 8.53 -3.01
CA GLU A 296 -5.78 9.06 -1.70
C GLU A 296 -5.94 7.97 -0.62
N GLU A 297 -6.38 6.77 -1.02
CA GLU A 297 -6.70 5.66 -0.10
C GLU A 297 -5.53 4.68 0.08
N GLU A 298 -4.32 5.07 -0.25
CA GLU A 298 -3.17 4.18 -0.16
C GLU A 298 -2.52 4.20 1.23
N HIS A 299 -1.93 3.04 1.59
CA HIS A 299 -1.03 2.91 2.74
C HIS A 299 0.05 4.01 2.75
N ALA A 300 0.63 4.32 1.59
CA ALA A 300 1.70 5.29 1.44
C ALA A 300 1.34 6.71 1.93
N THR A 301 0.06 7.07 1.89
CA THR A 301 -0.45 8.37 2.37
C THR A 301 -1.08 8.25 3.74
N LEU A 302 -1.99 7.29 3.97
CA LEU A 302 -2.79 7.23 5.20
C LEU A 302 -1.98 6.78 6.42
N ILE A 303 -1.06 5.84 6.24
CA ILE A 303 -0.21 5.29 7.29
C ILE A 303 1.23 5.80 7.17
N GLY A 304 1.79 5.74 5.96
CA GLY A 304 3.19 6.10 5.73
C GLY A 304 3.50 7.59 5.77
N ALA A 305 2.50 8.44 5.53
CA ALA A 305 2.65 9.89 5.52
C ALA A 305 1.39 10.59 6.06
N PRO A 306 0.96 10.26 7.30
CA PRO A 306 -0.37 10.60 7.81
C PRO A 306 -0.63 12.10 7.90
N PHE A 307 0.40 12.93 8.03
CA PHE A 307 0.29 14.40 8.05
C PHE A 307 0.28 15.04 6.65
N TYR A 308 0.50 14.25 5.59
CA TYR A 308 0.59 14.73 4.20
C TYR A 308 -0.56 14.21 3.32
N THR A 309 -1.70 13.90 3.90
CA THR A 309 -2.86 13.34 3.19
C THR A 309 -3.56 14.35 2.30
N ASN A 310 -3.51 15.65 2.64
CA ASN A 310 -4.12 16.71 1.83
C ASN A 310 -3.20 17.17 0.68
N GLN A 311 -3.20 16.39 -0.41
CA GLN A 311 -2.32 16.62 -1.55
C GLN A 311 -2.64 17.92 -2.32
N ILE A 312 -3.83 18.46 -2.18
CA ILE A 312 -4.22 19.72 -2.81
C ILE A 312 -3.51 20.90 -2.13
N GLU A 313 -3.50 20.93 -0.81
CA GLU A 313 -2.74 21.95 -0.07
C GLU A 313 -1.24 21.80 -0.28
N ILE A 314 -0.73 20.57 -0.34
CA ILE A 314 0.67 20.32 -0.69
C ILE A 314 1.00 20.86 -2.08
N THR A 315 0.15 20.65 -3.07
CA THR A 315 0.32 21.21 -4.42
C THR A 315 0.44 22.74 -4.37
N LYS A 316 -0.41 23.39 -3.59
CA LYS A 316 -0.37 24.86 -3.41
C LYS A 316 0.92 25.32 -2.74
N ILE A 317 1.35 24.62 -1.67
CA ILE A 317 2.60 24.93 -0.95
C ILE A 317 3.81 24.80 -1.89
N ILE A 318 3.87 23.71 -2.69
CA ILE A 318 4.94 23.52 -3.68
C ILE A 318 4.91 24.66 -4.71
N ALA A 319 3.73 24.95 -5.28
CA ALA A 319 3.59 26.00 -6.28
C ALA A 319 4.05 27.38 -5.78
N GLN A 320 3.75 27.72 -4.52
CA GLN A 320 4.18 28.94 -3.85
C GLN A 320 5.69 28.98 -3.57
N SER A 321 6.34 27.80 -3.48
CA SER A 321 7.75 27.66 -3.15
C SER A 321 8.66 27.69 -4.37
N LEU A 322 8.11 27.64 -5.58
CA LEU A 322 8.89 27.62 -6.82
C LEU A 322 9.43 29.03 -7.18
N PRO A 323 10.62 29.11 -7.80
CA PRO A 323 11.08 30.33 -8.47
C PRO A 323 10.11 30.75 -9.58
N ILE A 324 10.08 32.05 -9.90
CA ILE A 324 9.09 32.65 -10.81
C ILE A 324 9.17 32.09 -12.25
N ASP A 325 10.31 31.62 -12.67
CA ASP A 325 10.56 31.02 -13.99
C ASP A 325 10.22 29.53 -14.08
N TYR A 326 9.71 28.92 -12.99
CA TYR A 326 9.33 27.52 -12.93
C TYR A 326 7.83 27.31 -12.87
N SER A 327 7.35 26.29 -13.56
CA SER A 327 5.99 25.76 -13.42
C SER A 327 5.98 24.46 -12.60
N LEU A 328 4.84 24.17 -11.96
CA LEU A 328 4.58 22.88 -11.32
C LEU A 328 3.72 22.01 -12.24
N TYR A 329 4.24 20.86 -12.65
CA TYR A 329 3.49 19.89 -13.43
C TYR A 329 2.96 18.80 -12.48
N VAL A 330 1.64 18.79 -12.31
CA VAL A 330 0.94 17.86 -11.41
C VAL A 330 0.25 16.79 -12.23
N LYS A 331 0.55 15.52 -11.95
CA LYS A 331 -0.01 14.39 -12.69
C LYS A 331 -0.83 13.50 -11.79
N GLU A 332 -2.08 13.21 -12.20
CA GLU A 332 -2.91 12.22 -11.52
C GLU A 332 -2.42 10.79 -11.78
N SER A 333 -2.53 9.93 -10.76
CA SER A 333 -2.19 8.52 -10.88
C SER A 333 -3.13 7.80 -11.86
N PRO A 334 -2.62 7.03 -12.84
CA PRO A 334 -3.46 6.23 -13.74
C PRO A 334 -4.33 5.21 -13.00
N VAL A 335 -3.88 4.73 -11.83
CA VAL A 335 -4.61 3.77 -10.99
C VAL A 335 -5.87 4.37 -10.39
N SER A 336 -5.96 5.69 -10.27
CA SER A 336 -7.18 6.39 -9.82
C SER A 336 -8.38 6.14 -10.73
N SER A 337 -8.16 5.70 -11.98
CA SER A 337 -9.22 5.27 -12.90
C SER A 337 -10.04 4.09 -12.38
N ALA A 338 -9.43 3.22 -11.60
CA ALA A 338 -10.11 2.06 -11.00
C ALA A 338 -10.96 2.43 -9.77
N ARG A 339 -10.84 3.68 -9.27
CA ARG A 339 -11.45 4.14 -8.02
C ARG A 339 -12.19 5.47 -8.14
N ASP A 340 -12.90 5.76 -9.21
CA ASP A 340 -13.73 6.96 -9.44
C ASP A 340 -12.99 8.25 -9.75
N TRP A 341 -11.68 8.31 -9.83
CA TRP A 341 -10.90 9.54 -9.92
C TRP A 341 -11.10 10.47 -8.70
N ARG A 342 -10.30 11.52 -8.61
CA ARG A 342 -10.43 12.57 -7.59
C ARG A 342 -11.65 13.47 -7.86
N GLU A 343 -12.13 14.18 -6.86
CA GLU A 343 -13.25 15.12 -7.04
C GLU A 343 -12.89 16.26 -8.03
N ILE A 344 -13.87 16.66 -8.86
CA ILE A 344 -13.67 17.76 -9.84
C ILE A 344 -13.29 19.06 -9.13
N SER A 345 -13.82 19.29 -7.92
CA SER A 345 -13.47 20.46 -7.09
C SER A 345 -11.98 20.51 -6.79
N ASP A 346 -11.33 19.39 -6.59
CA ASP A 346 -9.90 19.31 -6.30
C ASP A 346 -9.07 19.59 -7.55
N TYR A 347 -9.45 19.03 -8.71
CA TYR A 347 -8.81 19.41 -9.97
C TYR A 347 -8.96 20.88 -10.28
N LYS A 348 -10.14 21.48 -10.05
CA LYS A 348 -10.35 22.94 -10.20
C LYS A 348 -9.41 23.75 -9.32
N LYS A 349 -9.20 23.35 -8.07
CA LYS A 349 -8.24 24.03 -7.17
C LYS A 349 -6.81 23.93 -7.71
N ILE A 350 -6.40 22.78 -8.25
CA ILE A 350 -5.07 22.59 -8.84
C ILE A 350 -4.88 23.53 -10.04
N ILE A 351 -5.80 23.49 -11.01
CA ILE A 351 -5.67 24.29 -12.26
C ILE A 351 -5.90 25.79 -12.06
N SER A 352 -6.48 26.20 -10.93
CA SER A 352 -6.63 27.63 -10.62
C SER A 352 -5.34 28.31 -10.18
N LEU A 353 -4.29 27.53 -9.86
CA LEU A 353 -2.98 28.08 -9.50
C LEU A 353 -2.23 28.52 -10.75
N PRO A 354 -1.70 29.76 -10.81
CA PRO A 354 -1.23 30.37 -12.06
C PRO A 354 0.01 29.69 -12.67
N ASN A 355 0.85 29.09 -11.84
CA ASN A 355 2.07 28.39 -12.26
C ASN A 355 1.93 26.85 -12.22
N VAL A 356 0.70 26.32 -12.23
CA VAL A 356 0.43 24.87 -12.18
C VAL A 356 -0.21 24.40 -13.48
N LYS A 357 0.29 23.29 -14.02
CA LYS A 357 -0.31 22.58 -15.16
C LYS A 357 -0.67 21.15 -14.73
N LEU A 358 -1.92 20.78 -14.98
CA LEU A 358 -2.40 19.41 -14.75
C LEU A 358 -2.01 18.54 -15.95
N VAL A 359 -1.23 17.51 -15.70
CA VAL A 359 -0.75 16.56 -16.73
C VAL A 359 -1.70 15.36 -16.80
N HIS A 360 -2.09 14.99 -18.03
CA HIS A 360 -2.99 13.87 -18.23
C HIS A 360 -2.38 12.54 -17.75
N PRO A 361 -3.16 11.65 -17.11
CA PRO A 361 -2.65 10.36 -16.62
C PRO A 361 -1.96 9.48 -17.68
N SER A 362 -2.32 9.64 -18.97
CA SER A 362 -1.73 8.87 -20.08
C SER A 362 -0.32 9.31 -20.47
N VAL A 363 0.13 10.50 -20.06
CA VAL A 363 1.50 10.95 -20.36
C VAL A 363 2.50 10.01 -19.69
N ASN A 364 3.50 9.60 -20.46
CA ASN A 364 4.51 8.68 -19.96
C ASN A 364 5.36 9.34 -18.86
N PRO A 365 5.46 8.75 -17.64
CA PRO A 365 6.32 9.29 -16.59
C PRO A 365 7.78 9.45 -17.00
N HIS A 366 8.29 8.59 -17.88
CA HIS A 366 9.67 8.65 -18.36
C HIS A 366 9.97 9.94 -19.15
N GLU A 367 9.02 10.36 -20.01
CA GLU A 367 9.10 11.62 -20.72
C GLU A 367 9.13 12.82 -19.74
N ILE A 368 8.37 12.73 -18.65
CA ILE A 368 8.38 13.78 -17.61
C ILE A 368 9.73 13.81 -16.89
N TYR A 369 10.31 12.64 -16.52
CA TYR A 369 11.61 12.59 -15.86
C TYR A 369 12.73 13.12 -16.75
N GLU A 370 12.68 12.91 -18.06
CA GLU A 370 13.68 13.43 -18.99
C GLU A 370 13.70 14.96 -19.02
N ASN A 371 12.54 15.59 -18.92
CA ASN A 371 12.38 17.02 -19.12
C ASN A 371 12.25 17.85 -17.83
N CYS A 372 11.88 17.25 -16.68
CA CYS A 372 11.77 17.99 -15.43
C CYS A 372 13.14 18.41 -14.87
N SER A 373 13.16 19.43 -14.04
CA SER A 373 14.35 19.84 -13.29
C SER A 373 14.47 19.16 -11.93
N LEU A 374 13.32 18.79 -11.33
CA LEU A 374 13.23 18.23 -9.97
C LEU A 374 11.94 17.44 -9.84
N VAL A 375 11.97 16.35 -9.09
CA VAL A 375 10.78 15.62 -8.69
C VAL A 375 10.50 15.84 -7.21
N ILE A 376 9.27 16.22 -6.88
CA ILE A 376 8.80 16.32 -5.49
C ILE A 376 7.68 15.32 -5.31
N THR A 377 7.73 14.52 -4.26
CA THR A 377 6.67 13.55 -3.95
C THR A 377 6.53 13.34 -2.44
N ILE A 378 5.40 12.81 -2.01
CA ILE A 378 5.21 12.52 -0.58
C ILE A 378 6.12 11.35 -0.16
N SER A 379 5.97 10.18 -0.81
CA SER A 379 6.74 8.96 -0.54
C SER A 379 6.86 8.06 -1.78
N GLY A 380 6.59 8.62 -2.97
CA GLY A 380 6.45 7.87 -4.22
C GLY A 380 7.77 7.36 -4.78
N THR A 381 7.69 6.24 -5.50
CA THR A 381 8.83 5.68 -6.25
C THR A 381 9.37 6.62 -7.33
N SER A 382 8.58 7.58 -7.75
CA SER A 382 8.99 8.63 -8.69
C SER A 382 10.25 9.39 -8.24
N ALA A 383 10.47 9.54 -6.91
CA ALA A 383 11.68 10.12 -6.39
C ALA A 383 12.93 9.26 -6.63
N LEU A 384 12.81 7.95 -6.51
CA LEU A 384 13.89 7.02 -6.84
C LEU A 384 14.08 6.90 -8.36
N GLU A 385 12.98 6.83 -9.11
CA GLU A 385 13.01 6.70 -10.57
C GLU A 385 13.67 7.87 -11.27
N SER A 386 13.43 9.09 -10.79
CA SER A 386 14.01 10.30 -11.37
C SER A 386 15.54 10.33 -11.29
N LEU A 387 16.14 9.66 -10.29
CA LEU A 387 17.58 9.61 -10.15
C LEU A 387 18.26 8.91 -11.33
N PHE A 388 17.62 7.87 -11.91
CA PHE A 388 18.12 7.21 -13.12
C PHE A 388 18.09 8.10 -14.38
N TYR A 389 17.45 9.26 -14.28
CA TYR A 389 17.41 10.31 -15.32
C TYR A 389 18.29 11.51 -14.97
N GLY A 390 19.10 11.39 -13.91
CA GLY A 390 19.96 12.49 -13.45
C GLY A 390 19.17 13.62 -12.79
N LYS A 391 17.93 13.36 -12.31
CA LYS A 391 17.09 14.38 -11.69
C LYS A 391 16.99 14.16 -10.19
N PRO A 392 17.36 15.17 -9.37
CA PRO A 392 17.23 15.11 -7.92
C PRO A 392 15.77 15.02 -7.48
N SER A 393 15.56 14.65 -6.23
CA SER A 393 14.20 14.55 -5.69
C SER A 393 14.07 15.06 -4.26
N ILE A 394 12.85 15.49 -3.93
CA ILE A 394 12.43 15.88 -2.57
C ILE A 394 11.28 14.96 -2.15
N ILE A 395 11.35 14.44 -0.94
CA ILE A 395 10.31 13.62 -0.33
C ILE A 395 9.83 14.23 0.99
N PHE A 396 8.57 13.99 1.35
CA PHE A 396 8.01 14.51 2.61
C PHE A 396 8.01 13.46 3.71
N SER A 397 7.93 12.18 3.36
CA SER A 397 7.97 11.08 4.32
C SER A 397 9.17 10.18 4.06
N LYS A 398 9.66 9.51 5.10
CA LYS A 398 10.73 8.52 4.99
C LYS A 398 10.34 7.38 4.08
N THR A 399 11.31 6.87 3.35
CA THR A 399 11.19 5.70 2.47
C THR A 399 12.49 4.89 2.54
N SER A 400 12.49 3.69 1.96
CA SER A 400 13.69 2.83 1.91
C SER A 400 14.91 3.51 1.24
N PHE A 401 14.68 4.48 0.37
CA PHE A 401 15.71 5.20 -0.38
C PHE A 401 16.01 6.62 0.14
N SER A 402 15.48 6.99 1.31
CA SER A 402 15.69 8.32 1.90
C SER A 402 17.16 8.60 2.23
N GLY A 403 18.00 7.55 2.34
CA GLY A 403 19.42 7.65 2.61
C GLY A 403 20.28 8.02 1.40
N LEU A 404 19.72 8.01 0.20
CA LEU A 404 20.45 8.46 -0.98
C LEU A 404 20.73 9.96 -0.89
N SER A 405 21.98 10.36 -1.08
CA SER A 405 22.39 11.76 -1.02
C SER A 405 21.65 12.66 -1.99
N SER A 406 21.19 12.09 -3.10
CA SER A 406 20.42 12.75 -4.15
C SER A 406 18.91 12.91 -3.85
N VAL A 407 18.43 12.34 -2.74
CA VAL A 407 17.06 12.47 -2.24
C VAL A 407 17.08 13.37 -1.02
N GLN A 408 16.38 14.48 -1.07
CA GLN A 408 16.24 15.37 0.09
C GLN A 408 14.91 15.13 0.81
N LYS A 409 14.97 14.88 2.12
CA LYS A 409 13.76 14.82 2.94
C LYS A 409 13.42 16.21 3.46
N LEU A 410 12.18 16.60 3.25
CA LEU A 410 11.63 17.83 3.83
C LEU A 410 11.33 17.63 5.32
N ASP A 411 11.86 18.50 6.17
CA ASP A 411 11.54 18.50 7.59
C ASP A 411 10.44 19.51 7.95
N LYS A 412 10.46 20.70 7.32
CA LYS A 412 9.47 21.78 7.55
C LYS A 412 9.12 22.46 6.24
N PHE A 413 7.86 22.80 6.04
CA PHE A 413 7.38 23.47 4.82
C PHE A 413 8.01 24.84 4.61
N ASP A 414 8.29 25.59 5.67
CA ASP A 414 8.91 26.93 5.58
C ASP A 414 10.29 26.89 4.91
N ASN A 415 10.96 25.76 4.97
CA ASN A 415 12.27 25.55 4.33
C ASN A 415 12.18 25.06 2.88
N LEU A 416 10.99 24.73 2.39
CA LEU A 416 10.81 24.17 1.06
C LEU A 416 11.38 25.04 -0.08
N PRO A 417 11.21 26.38 -0.09
CA PRO A 417 11.80 27.25 -1.13
C PRO A 417 13.33 27.14 -1.21
N ASN A 418 14.00 27.05 -0.06
CA ASN A 418 15.46 26.92 0.00
C ASN A 418 15.93 25.55 -0.48
N ILE A 419 15.24 24.49 -0.04
CA ILE A 419 15.53 23.11 -0.45
C ILE A 419 15.35 22.94 -1.95
N ILE A 420 14.30 23.52 -2.54
CA ILE A 420 14.07 23.49 -3.99
C ILE A 420 15.24 24.13 -4.73
N LYS A 421 15.66 25.34 -4.32
CA LYS A 421 16.79 26.04 -4.95
C LYS A 421 18.07 25.23 -4.87
N GLN A 422 18.41 24.69 -3.70
CA GLN A 422 19.57 23.84 -3.49
C GLN A 422 19.51 22.54 -4.32
N SER A 423 18.32 22.00 -4.52
CA SER A 423 18.13 20.75 -5.29
C SER A 423 18.39 20.93 -6.78
N PHE A 424 18.15 22.12 -7.36
CA PHE A 424 18.42 22.34 -8.80
C PHE A 424 19.90 22.19 -9.17
N ASP A 425 20.80 22.53 -8.26
CA ASP A 425 22.25 22.46 -8.50
C ASP A 425 22.86 21.11 -8.09
N LYS A 426 22.02 20.22 -7.54
CA LYS A 426 22.49 18.95 -7.00
C LYS A 426 22.74 17.94 -8.10
N LYS A 427 23.99 17.49 -8.19
CA LYS A 427 24.38 16.40 -9.10
C LYS A 427 24.02 15.04 -8.48
N ILE A 428 23.59 14.10 -9.31
CA ILE A 428 23.29 12.75 -8.87
C ILE A 428 24.58 11.96 -8.69
N ASP A 429 24.70 11.32 -7.55
CA ASP A 429 25.74 10.32 -7.32
C ASP A 429 25.26 8.97 -7.88
N PHE A 430 25.70 8.65 -9.09
CA PHE A 430 25.34 7.42 -9.78
C PHE A 430 26.01 6.19 -9.16
N ALA A 431 27.17 6.34 -8.51
CA ALA A 431 27.82 5.25 -7.81
C ALA A 431 27.01 4.84 -6.58
N GLU A 432 26.57 5.81 -5.78
CA GLU A 432 25.69 5.58 -4.65
C GLU A 432 24.34 4.95 -5.08
N LEU A 433 23.76 5.42 -6.20
CA LEU A 433 22.53 4.85 -6.75
C LEU A 433 22.71 3.40 -7.19
N LEU A 434 23.84 3.06 -7.79
CA LEU A 434 24.20 1.70 -8.19
C LEU A 434 24.40 0.79 -6.98
N ASP A 435 25.07 1.27 -5.93
CA ASP A 435 25.24 0.53 -4.67
C ASP A 435 23.89 0.23 -4.01
N TYR A 436 22.99 1.22 -3.97
CA TYR A 436 21.63 1.02 -3.48
C TYR A 436 20.87 -0.02 -4.32
N TYR A 437 20.95 0.06 -5.66
CA TYR A 437 20.33 -0.91 -6.55
C TYR A 437 20.83 -2.33 -6.26
N ASN A 438 22.14 -2.52 -6.22
CA ASN A 438 22.77 -3.83 -5.99
C ASN A 438 22.41 -4.38 -4.61
N PHE A 439 22.35 -3.53 -3.60
CA PHE A 439 21.93 -3.91 -2.24
C PHE A 439 20.48 -4.40 -2.21
N VAL A 440 19.55 -3.66 -2.81
CA VAL A 440 18.14 -4.07 -2.89
C VAL A 440 17.97 -5.33 -3.72
N GLU A 441 18.71 -5.47 -4.83
CA GLU A 441 18.67 -6.66 -5.69
C GLU A 441 19.16 -7.91 -4.93
N LYS A 442 20.20 -7.78 -4.13
CA LYS A 442 20.73 -8.86 -3.27
C LYS A 442 19.78 -9.28 -2.16
N MET A 443 18.99 -8.32 -1.61
CA MET A 443 17.98 -8.62 -0.58
C MET A 443 16.69 -9.17 -1.16
N SER A 444 16.47 -9.02 -2.47
CA SER A 444 15.26 -9.41 -3.15
C SER A 444 15.32 -10.85 -3.66
N PHE A 445 14.18 -11.51 -3.71
CA PHE A 445 14.01 -12.83 -4.30
C PHE A 445 12.88 -12.83 -5.33
N ASP A 446 12.92 -13.78 -6.25
CA ASP A 446 11.91 -13.89 -7.31
C ASP A 446 10.59 -14.42 -6.73
N PHE A 447 9.61 -13.53 -6.66
CA PHE A 447 8.24 -13.84 -6.24
C PHE A 447 7.28 -12.79 -6.77
N ASN A 448 6.39 -13.19 -7.66
CA ASN A 448 5.39 -12.30 -8.25
C ASN A 448 4.13 -12.24 -7.39
N LEU A 449 4.18 -11.41 -6.33
CA LEU A 449 3.07 -11.26 -5.39
C LEU A 449 1.77 -10.78 -6.08
N GLN A 450 1.88 -9.92 -7.10
CA GLN A 450 0.70 -9.45 -7.82
C GLN A 450 -0.02 -10.58 -8.55
N LYS A 451 0.74 -11.50 -9.19
CA LYS A 451 0.15 -12.69 -9.84
C LYS A 451 -0.59 -13.54 -8.81
N ILE A 452 0.00 -13.77 -7.64
CA ILE A 452 -0.63 -14.54 -6.56
C ILE A 452 -1.94 -13.88 -6.11
N TRP A 453 -1.96 -12.56 -5.91
CA TRP A 453 -3.18 -11.85 -5.55
C TRP A 453 -4.26 -11.92 -6.63
N ASP A 454 -3.88 -11.78 -7.91
CA ASP A 454 -4.81 -11.90 -9.04
C ASP A 454 -5.42 -13.30 -9.10
N ASP A 455 -4.61 -14.34 -8.95
CA ASP A 455 -5.04 -15.74 -8.98
C ASP A 455 -5.93 -16.09 -7.76
N ILE A 456 -5.64 -15.54 -6.58
CA ILE A 456 -6.51 -15.63 -5.38
C ILE A 456 -7.85 -14.91 -5.64
N ALA A 457 -7.81 -13.70 -6.18
CA ALA A 457 -9.03 -12.94 -6.48
C ALA A 457 -9.93 -13.65 -7.49
N ILE A 458 -9.34 -14.27 -8.50
CA ILE A 458 -10.07 -15.09 -9.49
C ILE A 458 -10.67 -16.33 -8.84
N SER A 459 -9.87 -17.05 -8.05
CA SER A 459 -10.26 -18.35 -7.49
C SER A 459 -11.29 -18.24 -6.36
N PHE A 460 -11.16 -17.22 -5.50
CA PHE A 460 -11.90 -17.13 -4.24
C PHE A 460 -12.83 -15.93 -4.09
N SER A 461 -12.57 -14.81 -4.79
CA SER A 461 -13.35 -13.58 -4.60
C SER A 461 -14.25 -13.20 -5.79
N ASN A 462 -14.35 -14.05 -6.81
CA ASN A 462 -15.06 -13.69 -8.06
C ASN A 462 -14.68 -12.27 -8.56
N ASN A 463 -13.40 -11.97 -8.58
CA ASN A 463 -12.85 -10.64 -8.92
C ASN A 463 -13.37 -9.49 -8.02
N GLY A 464 -13.62 -9.77 -6.74
CA GLY A 464 -14.11 -8.79 -5.77
C GLY A 464 -15.59 -8.42 -5.90
N LEU A 465 -16.36 -9.17 -6.68
CA LEU A 465 -17.81 -8.95 -6.84
C LEU A 465 -18.62 -9.30 -5.61
N PHE A 466 -18.12 -10.23 -4.79
CA PHE A 466 -18.78 -10.67 -3.58
C PHE A 466 -17.88 -10.43 -2.37
N VAL A 467 -18.46 -9.96 -1.30
CA VAL A 467 -17.77 -9.65 -0.05
C VAL A 467 -17.59 -10.89 0.82
N ASP A 468 -18.57 -11.80 0.79
CA ASP A 468 -18.64 -12.98 1.64
C ASP A 468 -18.79 -14.24 0.77
N ASN A 469 -17.68 -14.87 0.43
CA ASN A 469 -17.62 -16.03 -0.46
C ASN A 469 -17.31 -17.31 0.31
N GLU A 470 -17.97 -18.40 -0.07
CA GLU A 470 -17.58 -19.72 0.40
C GLU A 470 -16.22 -20.14 -0.20
N ILE A 471 -15.38 -20.66 0.66
CA ILE A 471 -14.11 -21.28 0.29
C ILE A 471 -14.30 -22.80 0.27
N SER A 472 -14.15 -23.44 -0.89
CA SER A 472 -14.19 -24.90 -0.96
C SER A 472 -12.80 -25.49 -0.78
N THR A 473 -12.71 -26.60 -0.04
CA THR A 473 -11.45 -27.34 0.16
C THR A 473 -10.84 -27.80 -1.17
N GLU A 474 -11.68 -28.16 -2.15
CA GLU A 474 -11.22 -28.56 -3.48
C GLU A 474 -10.48 -27.42 -4.18
N LYS A 475 -11.05 -26.21 -4.21
CA LYS A 475 -10.41 -25.03 -4.80
C LYS A 475 -9.10 -24.67 -4.10
N ILE A 476 -9.06 -24.77 -2.78
CA ILE A 476 -7.83 -24.56 -2.00
C ILE A 476 -6.75 -25.56 -2.40
N ASN A 477 -7.09 -26.85 -2.49
CA ASN A 477 -6.13 -27.88 -2.89
C ASN A 477 -5.62 -27.68 -4.32
N GLN A 478 -6.49 -27.28 -5.24
CA GLN A 478 -6.10 -26.94 -6.62
C GLN A 478 -5.15 -25.74 -6.63
N PHE A 479 -5.45 -24.70 -5.85
CA PHE A 479 -4.63 -23.50 -5.75
C PHE A 479 -3.25 -23.81 -5.14
N ILE A 480 -3.19 -24.59 -4.06
CA ILE A 480 -1.96 -25.04 -3.43
C ILE A 480 -1.08 -25.78 -4.43
N LYS A 481 -1.67 -26.74 -5.18
CA LYS A 481 -0.94 -27.53 -6.18
C LYS A 481 -0.41 -26.65 -7.32
N LEU A 482 -1.17 -25.65 -7.75
CA LEU A 482 -0.78 -24.74 -8.83
C LEU A 482 0.39 -23.84 -8.44
N HIS A 483 0.46 -23.41 -7.18
CA HIS A 483 1.41 -22.42 -6.68
C HIS A 483 2.42 -22.99 -5.68
N GLU A 484 2.58 -24.32 -5.64
CA GLU A 484 3.46 -24.99 -4.68
C GLU A 484 4.90 -24.48 -4.76
N SER A 485 5.44 -24.37 -5.98
CA SER A 485 6.83 -23.93 -6.19
C SER A 485 7.05 -22.48 -5.70
N GLU A 486 6.11 -21.59 -5.95
CA GLU A 486 6.18 -20.20 -5.51
C GLU A 486 6.13 -20.10 -3.99
N TYR A 487 5.24 -20.85 -3.33
CA TYR A 487 5.13 -20.84 -1.86
C TYR A 487 6.30 -21.53 -1.16
N VAL A 488 6.90 -22.55 -1.76
CA VAL A 488 8.14 -23.15 -1.23
C VAL A 488 9.29 -22.12 -1.24
N VAL A 489 9.45 -21.38 -2.32
CA VAL A 489 10.44 -20.28 -2.40
C VAL A 489 10.16 -19.25 -1.32
N LEU A 490 8.92 -18.78 -1.22
CA LEU A 490 8.53 -17.78 -0.24
C LEU A 490 8.78 -18.25 1.20
N ALA A 491 8.37 -19.47 1.54
CA ALA A 491 8.57 -20.03 2.88
C ALA A 491 10.05 -20.18 3.23
N ASN A 492 10.88 -20.62 2.29
CA ASN A 492 12.33 -20.74 2.49
C ASN A 492 12.98 -19.37 2.80
N GLU A 493 12.57 -18.29 2.11
CA GLU A 493 13.08 -16.96 2.40
C GLU A 493 12.62 -16.45 3.79
N TYR A 494 11.37 -16.73 4.20
CA TYR A 494 10.93 -16.44 5.56
C TYR A 494 11.70 -17.24 6.61
N ILE A 495 11.88 -18.55 6.42
CA ILE A 495 12.62 -19.41 7.33
C ILE A 495 14.08 -18.96 7.45
N LYS A 496 14.70 -18.60 6.34
CA LYS A 496 16.05 -18.02 6.31
C LYS A 496 16.11 -16.74 7.15
N LYS A 497 15.12 -15.85 6.99
CA LYS A 497 15.03 -14.60 7.74
C LYS A 497 14.81 -14.85 9.24
N ILE A 498 13.92 -15.77 9.61
CA ILE A 498 13.63 -16.18 10.99
C ILE A 498 14.91 -16.72 11.67
N LYS A 499 15.70 -17.54 10.96
CA LYS A 499 16.96 -18.10 11.49
C LYS A 499 18.08 -17.06 11.66
N GLN A 500 17.99 -15.91 11.01
CA GLN A 500 18.95 -14.80 11.11
C GLN A 500 18.66 -13.87 12.30
N LEU A 501 17.45 -13.91 12.88
CA LEU A 501 16.92 -13.03 13.91
C LEU A 501 16.79 -13.73 15.27
#